data_c26580dd570c5bdb3a87abd1beef5776
#
_entry.id   c26580dd570c5bdb3a87abd1beef5776
#
_cell.length_a   1.000
_cell.length_b   1.000
_cell.length_c   1.000
_cell.angle_alpha   90.00
_cell.angle_beta   90.00
_cell.angle_gamma   90.00
#
_symmetry.space_group_name_H-M   'P 1'
#
loop_
_entity.id
_entity.type
_entity.pdbx_description
1 polymer ?
#
loop_
_entity_poly.entity_id
_entity_poly.type
_entity_poly.pdbx_seq_one_letter_code
_entity_poly.pdbx_strand_id
1 'polypeptide(L)'
;RQRQMCIRDRCWYPVSPGRSYYNSLNQLVIDITRTENKEIEHSFEFGRPVCFFHQSFDGKVKYMNFIATVSYADEERMVVVLPGAGAVIELQADSSLGIQLYFDETSYRTMFEALEDTIRAKGNRLSELRDILLGTQNPGFRELYPVRFPWLNSTQETAVNKVLCTRDVAIVHGPPGTGKTTTLVEAIYETLHREPQVLVCAQSNTAVDWISEKLVDRGVPVLRIGNPTRVNDKMLSFTYERRFESHPAYPELWGIRKSIRETGSRMRKGSYSEREGMRSRMSRLRDRATELEIQINTDLFDSARVIASTLVSSNHRLLNGRRFPTLFIDEAAQALEAACWIAIRKADRVILAGDHCQLPP
;
A
#
# COMPACT_ATOMS: atom_id res chain seq x y z
N ARG A 1 16.18 -0.37 -31.38
CA ARG A 1 15.12 -1.37 -31.68
C ARG A 1 14.60 -2.04 -30.39
N GLN A 2 15.43 -2.47 -29.43
CA GLN A 2 14.96 -3.06 -28.15
C GLN A 2 14.14 -2.10 -27.30
N ARG A 3 14.47 -0.81 -27.20
CA ARG A 3 13.68 0.20 -26.47
C ARG A 3 12.28 0.43 -27.08
N GLN A 4 12.13 0.29 -28.41
CA GLN A 4 10.81 0.43 -29.06
C GLN A 4 9.95 -0.83 -28.92
N MET A 5 10.54 -2.01 -28.77
CA MET A 5 9.81 -3.25 -28.46
C MET A 5 9.26 -3.25 -27.04
N CYS A 6 10.03 -2.77 -26.05
CA CYS A 6 9.59 -2.67 -24.63
C CYS A 6 8.42 -1.69 -24.37
N ILE A 7 8.07 -0.85 -25.33
CA ILE A 7 6.93 0.07 -25.22
C ILE A 7 5.66 -0.53 -25.82
N ARG A 8 5.77 -1.38 -26.82
CA ARG A 8 4.62 -1.97 -27.55
C ARG A 8 3.82 -2.98 -26.72
N ASP A 9 4.46 -3.75 -25.87
CA ASP A 9 3.82 -4.71 -24.97
C ASP A 9 3.11 -4.06 -23.76
N ARG A 10 3.37 -2.77 -23.51
CA ARG A 10 2.86 -2.00 -22.36
C ARG A 10 1.88 -0.91 -22.72
N CYS A 11 1.49 -0.84 -23.99
CA CYS A 11 0.65 0.23 -24.53
C CYS A 11 -0.29 -0.33 -25.60
N TRP A 12 -1.58 -0.01 -25.46
CA TRP A 12 -2.56 -0.20 -26.52
C TRP A 12 -2.97 1.14 -27.10
N TYR A 13 -2.82 1.27 -28.39
CA TYR A 13 -3.26 2.44 -29.14
C TYR A 13 -3.52 2.04 -30.62
N PRO A 14 -4.63 2.47 -31.22
CA PRO A 14 -5.79 3.09 -30.58
C PRO A 14 -6.65 2.06 -29.82
N VAL A 15 -7.45 2.56 -28.85
CA VAL A 15 -8.43 1.76 -28.11
C VAL A 15 -9.81 2.41 -28.15
N SER A 16 -10.85 1.59 -28.03
CA SER A 16 -12.24 2.05 -27.97
C SER A 16 -12.83 1.82 -26.59
N PRO A 17 -13.33 2.88 -25.91
CA PRO A 17 -14.07 2.72 -24.67
C PRO A 17 -15.45 2.13 -24.97
N GLY A 18 -15.82 1.09 -24.22
CA GLY A 18 -17.10 0.40 -24.30
C GLY A 18 -18.03 0.77 -23.16
N ARG A 19 -18.77 -0.22 -22.65
CA ARG A 19 -19.77 -0.05 -21.61
C ARG A 19 -19.10 0.20 -20.26
N SER A 20 -19.61 1.17 -19.51
CA SER A 20 -19.30 1.36 -18.09
C SER A 20 -20.41 0.79 -17.19
N TYR A 21 -20.02 0.14 -16.08
CA TYR A 21 -20.97 -0.47 -15.13
C TYR A 21 -20.31 -0.62 -13.75
N TYR A 22 -21.11 -0.94 -12.75
CA TYR A 22 -20.59 -1.30 -11.42
C TYR A 22 -20.44 -2.84 -11.35
N ASN A 23 -19.25 -3.28 -10.94
CA ASN A 23 -18.96 -4.70 -10.75
C ASN A 23 -19.54 -5.22 -9.41
N SER A 24 -19.36 -6.53 -9.13
CA SER A 24 -19.84 -7.17 -7.90
C SER A 24 -19.25 -6.57 -6.61
N LEU A 25 -18.12 -5.87 -6.69
CA LEU A 25 -17.48 -5.15 -5.59
C LEU A 25 -17.93 -3.68 -5.49
N ASN A 26 -18.97 -3.30 -6.24
CA ASN A 26 -19.47 -1.94 -6.34
C ASN A 26 -18.43 -0.91 -6.80
N GLN A 27 -17.50 -1.34 -7.65
CA GLN A 27 -16.49 -0.49 -8.28
C GLN A 27 -16.95 -0.12 -9.69
N LEU A 28 -16.78 1.16 -10.05
CA LEU A 28 -17.07 1.62 -11.40
C LEU A 28 -16.00 1.10 -12.35
N VAL A 29 -16.39 0.33 -13.34
CA VAL A 29 -15.50 -0.24 -14.34
C VAL A 29 -15.92 0.15 -15.74
N ILE A 30 -14.99 0.10 -16.69
CA ILE A 30 -15.25 0.30 -18.12
C ILE A 30 -14.55 -0.77 -18.94
N ASP A 31 -15.22 -1.23 -19.97
CA ASP A 31 -14.63 -2.10 -20.99
C ASP A 31 -13.80 -1.28 -21.97
N ILE A 32 -12.60 -1.74 -22.26
CA ILE A 32 -11.69 -1.15 -23.23
C ILE A 32 -11.36 -2.21 -24.28
N THR A 33 -11.58 -1.90 -25.53
CA THR A 33 -11.31 -2.82 -26.65
C THR A 33 -10.13 -2.31 -27.46
N ARG A 34 -9.22 -3.20 -27.75
CA ARG A 34 -8.07 -2.95 -28.65
C ARG A 34 -8.55 -3.00 -30.09
N THR A 35 -8.29 -1.93 -30.84
CA THR A 35 -8.78 -1.82 -32.21
C THR A 35 -7.75 -2.25 -33.24
N GLU A 36 -6.45 -2.11 -32.95
CA GLU A 36 -5.33 -2.44 -33.84
C GLU A 36 -4.23 -3.21 -33.12
N ASN A 37 -3.30 -3.81 -33.86
CA ASN A 37 -2.11 -4.52 -33.37
C ASN A 37 -2.43 -5.66 -32.40
N LYS A 38 -3.50 -6.40 -32.63
CA LYS A 38 -4.00 -7.46 -31.75
C LYS A 38 -3.06 -8.65 -31.61
N GLU A 39 -2.15 -8.83 -32.56
CA GLU A 39 -1.12 -9.87 -32.60
C GLU A 39 0.07 -9.63 -31.68
N ILE A 40 0.18 -8.43 -31.09
CA ILE A 40 1.29 -8.12 -30.19
C ILE A 40 0.93 -8.55 -28.77
N GLU A 41 1.72 -9.43 -28.17
CA GLU A 41 1.61 -9.78 -26.75
C GLU A 41 1.66 -8.55 -25.86
N HIS A 42 0.98 -8.58 -24.74
CA HIS A 42 0.91 -7.47 -23.82
C HIS A 42 1.22 -7.89 -22.38
N SER A 43 1.62 -6.91 -21.57
CA SER A 43 1.98 -7.09 -20.16
C SER A 43 0.91 -6.55 -19.20
N PHE A 44 -0.33 -6.38 -19.68
CA PHE A 44 -1.44 -5.95 -18.81
C PHE A 44 -1.97 -7.14 -18.01
N GLU A 45 -1.87 -7.05 -16.70
CA GLU A 45 -2.29 -8.07 -15.76
C GLU A 45 -3.23 -7.49 -14.70
N PHE A 46 -4.02 -8.34 -14.04
CA PHE A 46 -4.88 -7.96 -12.93
C PHE A 46 -4.11 -7.16 -11.87
N GLY A 47 -4.71 -6.07 -11.40
CA GLY A 47 -4.12 -5.22 -10.36
C GLY A 47 -3.07 -4.23 -10.83
N ARG A 48 -2.65 -4.28 -12.10
CA ARG A 48 -1.69 -3.31 -12.65
C ARG A 48 -2.34 -1.93 -12.81
N PRO A 49 -1.66 -0.86 -12.37
CA PRO A 49 -2.11 0.50 -12.64
C PRO A 49 -1.87 0.87 -14.10
N VAL A 50 -2.83 1.57 -14.68
CA VAL A 50 -2.80 2.07 -16.05
C VAL A 50 -3.16 3.54 -16.10
N CYS A 51 -2.63 4.24 -17.08
CA CYS A 51 -3.03 5.60 -17.41
C CYS A 51 -3.54 5.67 -18.84
N PHE A 52 -4.51 6.55 -19.05
CA PHE A 52 -5.04 6.85 -20.36
C PHE A 52 -4.35 8.07 -20.94
N PHE A 53 -4.24 8.09 -22.23
CA PHE A 53 -3.69 9.23 -22.97
C PHE A 53 -4.45 9.46 -24.26
N HIS A 54 -4.36 10.67 -24.72
CA HIS A 54 -4.86 11.14 -25.98
C HIS A 54 -3.69 11.50 -26.91
N GLN A 55 -3.73 11.04 -28.13
CA GLN A 55 -2.72 11.36 -29.12
C GLN A 55 -3.29 12.22 -30.22
N SER A 56 -2.77 13.45 -30.39
CA SER A 56 -3.17 14.36 -31.45
C SER A 56 -2.54 14.00 -32.80
N PHE A 57 -3.09 14.54 -33.90
CA PHE A 57 -2.62 14.28 -35.25
C PHE A 57 -1.14 14.64 -35.50
N ASP A 58 -0.59 15.56 -34.71
CA ASP A 58 0.83 15.95 -34.73
C ASP A 58 1.74 15.01 -33.91
N GLY A 59 1.17 13.90 -33.39
CA GLY A 59 1.90 12.88 -32.63
C GLY A 59 2.14 13.23 -31.15
N LYS A 60 1.64 14.39 -30.68
CA LYS A 60 1.78 14.76 -29.27
C LYS A 60 0.84 13.93 -28.40
N VAL A 61 1.37 13.43 -27.29
CA VAL A 61 0.66 12.64 -26.30
C VAL A 61 0.31 13.51 -25.09
N LYS A 62 -0.97 13.50 -24.70
CA LYS A 62 -1.46 14.16 -23.49
C LYS A 62 -2.08 13.11 -22.58
N TYR A 63 -1.52 12.93 -21.39
CA TYR A 63 -2.05 12.01 -20.39
C TYR A 63 -3.25 12.61 -19.67
N MET A 64 -4.21 11.75 -19.32
CA MET A 64 -5.33 12.10 -18.44
C MET A 64 -4.88 12.17 -16.98
N ASN A 65 -5.54 13.00 -16.18
CA ASN A 65 -5.14 13.27 -14.79
C ASN A 65 -5.67 12.23 -13.79
N PHE A 66 -5.93 11.00 -14.22
CA PHE A 66 -6.34 9.94 -13.34
C PHE A 66 -5.64 8.62 -13.69
N ILE A 67 -5.55 7.74 -12.70
CA ILE A 67 -5.00 6.40 -12.83
C ILE A 67 -6.14 5.41 -12.64
N ALA A 68 -6.20 4.40 -13.50
CA ALA A 68 -7.12 3.28 -13.41
C ALA A 68 -6.37 2.00 -13.03
N THR A 69 -7.09 0.93 -12.72
CA THR A 69 -6.49 -0.36 -12.37
C THR A 69 -7.09 -1.46 -13.23
N VAL A 70 -6.27 -2.32 -13.78
CA VAL A 70 -6.71 -3.46 -14.58
C VAL A 70 -7.46 -4.46 -13.68
N SER A 71 -8.72 -4.74 -14.01
CA SER A 71 -9.53 -5.78 -13.37
C SER A 71 -9.56 -7.08 -14.16
N TYR A 72 -9.40 -6.99 -15.47
CA TYR A 72 -9.33 -8.13 -16.40
C TYR A 72 -8.61 -7.68 -17.66
N ALA A 73 -7.83 -8.54 -18.27
CA ALA A 73 -7.26 -8.32 -19.60
C ALA A 73 -7.10 -9.64 -20.35
N ASP A 74 -7.47 -9.65 -21.62
CA ASP A 74 -7.15 -10.66 -22.61
C ASP A 74 -6.54 -10.01 -23.86
N GLU A 75 -6.33 -10.74 -24.93
CA GLU A 75 -5.64 -10.26 -26.13
C GLU A 75 -6.29 -9.03 -26.79
N GLU A 76 -7.61 -8.88 -26.66
CA GLU A 76 -8.39 -7.83 -27.33
C GLU A 76 -9.16 -6.90 -26.40
N ARG A 77 -9.47 -7.37 -25.18
CA ARG A 77 -10.35 -6.69 -24.25
C ARG A 77 -9.70 -6.51 -22.88
N MET A 78 -9.94 -5.37 -22.30
CA MET A 78 -9.54 -5.05 -20.93
C MET A 78 -10.71 -4.46 -20.16
N VAL A 79 -10.84 -4.79 -18.88
CA VAL A 79 -11.75 -4.13 -17.95
C VAL A 79 -10.91 -3.39 -16.95
N VAL A 80 -11.17 -2.11 -16.79
CA VAL A 80 -10.42 -1.28 -15.84
C VAL A 80 -11.34 -0.63 -14.81
N VAL A 81 -10.88 -0.58 -13.58
CA VAL A 81 -11.56 0.12 -12.48
C VAL A 81 -11.19 1.60 -12.56
N LEU A 82 -12.21 2.46 -12.60
CA LEU A 82 -12.07 3.90 -12.68
C LEU A 82 -12.22 4.56 -11.30
N PRO A 83 -11.56 5.70 -11.07
CA PRO A 83 -11.66 6.42 -9.79
C PRO A 83 -13.02 7.09 -9.57
N GLY A 84 -13.83 7.28 -10.60
CA GLY A 84 -15.16 7.90 -10.49
C GLY A 84 -15.83 8.20 -11.83
N ALA A 85 -17.07 8.61 -11.78
CA ALA A 85 -17.91 8.86 -12.99
C ALA A 85 -17.37 9.96 -13.92
N GLY A 86 -16.60 10.92 -13.39
CA GLY A 86 -15.96 11.96 -14.23
C GLY A 86 -14.98 11.35 -15.24
N ALA A 87 -14.28 10.29 -14.88
CA ALA A 87 -13.35 9.59 -15.77
C ALA A 87 -14.06 8.95 -16.97
N VAL A 88 -15.29 8.42 -16.78
CA VAL A 88 -16.09 7.85 -17.88
C VAL A 88 -16.38 8.90 -18.95
N ILE A 89 -16.76 10.11 -18.53
CA ILE A 89 -17.10 11.21 -19.45
C ILE A 89 -15.86 11.62 -20.26
N GLU A 90 -14.70 11.70 -19.63
CA GLU A 90 -13.43 12.03 -20.31
C GLU A 90 -13.06 10.97 -21.34
N LEU A 91 -13.22 9.68 -21.01
CA LEU A 91 -12.90 8.58 -21.91
C LEU A 91 -13.81 8.47 -23.12
N GLN A 92 -15.13 8.75 -22.93
CA GLN A 92 -16.11 8.65 -24.01
C GLN A 92 -16.06 9.83 -24.99
N ALA A 93 -15.47 10.94 -24.60
CA ALA A 93 -15.37 12.14 -25.44
C ALA A 93 -14.20 12.08 -26.44
N ASP A 94 -13.36 11.05 -26.39
CA ASP A 94 -12.08 11.02 -27.10
C ASP A 94 -12.03 9.90 -28.16
N SER A 95 -11.77 10.28 -29.41
CA SER A 95 -11.63 9.36 -30.57
C SER A 95 -10.21 8.85 -30.80
N SER A 96 -9.21 9.39 -30.11
CA SER A 96 -7.79 9.04 -30.24
C SER A 96 -7.20 8.57 -28.90
N LEU A 97 -7.95 7.70 -28.25
CA LEU A 97 -7.63 7.18 -26.92
C LEU A 97 -6.58 6.06 -26.99
N GLY A 98 -5.64 6.11 -26.06
CA GLY A 98 -4.71 5.03 -25.77
C GLY A 98 -4.66 4.73 -24.27
N ILE A 99 -4.20 3.53 -23.95
CA ILE A 99 -3.97 3.08 -22.57
C ILE A 99 -2.58 2.47 -22.46
N GLN A 100 -1.87 2.80 -21.39
CA GLN A 100 -0.56 2.21 -21.11
C GLN A 100 -0.40 1.87 -19.64
N LEU A 101 0.51 0.95 -19.34
CA LEU A 101 0.90 0.67 -17.96
C LEU A 101 1.46 1.95 -17.35
N TYR A 102 0.90 2.29 -16.19
CA TYR A 102 1.38 3.42 -15.41
C TYR A 102 2.67 3.02 -14.68
N PHE A 103 3.73 3.72 -14.97
CA PHE A 103 4.95 3.65 -14.19
C PHE A 103 4.82 4.61 -13.02
N ASP A 104 4.70 4.03 -11.85
CA ASP A 104 4.65 4.82 -10.62
C ASP A 104 6.04 5.38 -10.30
N GLU A 105 6.35 6.52 -10.91
CA GLU A 105 7.56 7.28 -10.58
C GLU A 105 7.61 7.65 -9.09
N THR A 106 6.46 7.71 -8.42
CA THR A 106 6.35 8.01 -7.00
C THR A 106 7.04 6.96 -6.15
N SER A 107 6.95 5.68 -6.52
CA SER A 107 7.63 4.60 -5.80
C SER A 107 9.15 4.76 -5.89
N TYR A 108 9.68 5.06 -7.07
CA TYR A 108 11.12 5.29 -7.26
C TYR A 108 11.58 6.55 -6.52
N ARG A 109 10.82 7.63 -6.60
CA ARG A 109 11.10 8.85 -5.86
C ARG A 109 11.15 8.60 -4.36
N THR A 110 10.19 7.87 -3.82
CA THR A 110 10.14 7.49 -2.40
C THR A 110 11.35 6.65 -2.00
N MET A 111 11.79 5.72 -2.87
CA MET A 111 13.00 4.92 -2.65
C MET A 111 14.26 5.81 -2.63
N PHE A 112 14.39 6.77 -3.56
CA PHE A 112 15.51 7.70 -3.58
C PHE A 112 15.54 8.59 -2.34
N GLU A 113 14.40 9.14 -1.93
CA GLU A 113 14.28 9.93 -0.69
C GLU A 113 14.71 9.09 0.53
N ALA A 114 14.32 7.82 0.59
CA ALA A 114 14.70 6.92 1.68
C ALA A 114 16.21 6.65 1.71
N LEU A 115 16.82 6.43 0.55
CA LEU A 115 18.27 6.25 0.44
C LEU A 115 19.03 7.52 0.85
N GLU A 116 18.60 8.69 0.39
CA GLU A 116 19.22 9.97 0.76
C GLU A 116 19.16 10.20 2.29
N ASP A 117 17.99 9.97 2.90
CA ASP A 117 17.83 10.08 4.34
C ASP A 117 18.77 9.13 5.08
N THR A 118 18.88 7.89 4.60
CA THR A 118 19.74 6.85 5.20
C THR A 118 21.22 7.21 5.07
N ILE A 119 21.66 7.69 3.91
CA ILE A 119 23.05 8.10 3.67
C ILE A 119 23.41 9.32 4.54
N ARG A 120 22.50 10.27 4.65
CA ARG A 120 22.72 11.51 5.44
C ARG A 120 22.56 11.32 6.93
N ALA A 121 21.96 10.22 7.38
CA ALA A 121 21.72 9.96 8.80
C ALA A 121 23.01 9.95 9.62
N LYS A 122 23.05 10.70 10.72
CA LYS A 122 24.18 10.80 11.65
C LYS A 122 23.69 10.91 13.09
N GLY A 123 24.27 10.10 13.98
CA GLY A 123 24.00 10.20 15.42
C GLY A 123 22.55 9.90 15.81
N ASN A 124 21.83 9.14 15.01
CA ASN A 124 20.45 8.73 15.25
C ASN A 124 20.27 7.23 15.01
N ARG A 125 19.09 6.71 15.36
CA ARG A 125 18.81 5.27 15.24
C ARG A 125 18.94 4.74 13.80
N LEU A 126 18.55 5.53 12.82
CA LEU A 126 18.69 5.15 11.41
C LEU A 126 20.16 4.93 11.02
N SER A 127 21.07 5.81 11.47
CA SER A 127 22.50 5.64 11.20
C SER A 127 23.07 4.39 11.87
N GLU A 128 22.64 4.05 13.10
CA GLU A 128 23.07 2.83 13.80
C GLU A 128 22.58 1.59 13.04
N LEU A 129 21.30 1.53 12.65
CA LEU A 129 20.75 0.41 11.89
C LEU A 129 21.44 0.26 10.53
N ARG A 130 21.74 1.38 9.83
CA ARG A 130 22.51 1.37 8.60
C ARG A 130 23.88 0.74 8.81
N ASP A 131 24.61 1.17 9.80
CA ASP A 131 25.97 0.72 10.06
C ASP A 131 26.00 -0.76 10.45
N ILE A 132 24.99 -1.24 11.16
CA ILE A 132 24.82 -2.67 11.46
C ILE A 132 24.50 -3.46 10.19
N LEU A 133 23.55 -3.01 9.37
CA LEU A 133 23.17 -3.69 8.12
C LEU A 133 24.29 -3.71 7.08
N LEU A 134 25.16 -2.69 7.07
CA LEU A 134 26.38 -2.66 6.25
C LEU A 134 27.55 -3.46 6.85
N GLY A 135 27.39 -4.03 8.05
CA GLY A 135 28.43 -4.82 8.71
C GLY A 135 29.57 -4.01 9.32
N THR A 136 29.44 -2.70 9.43
CA THR A 136 30.44 -1.82 10.06
C THR A 136 30.29 -1.74 11.58
N GLN A 137 29.14 -2.14 12.10
CA GLN A 137 28.82 -2.24 13.52
C GLN A 137 28.17 -3.58 13.83
N ASN A 138 28.48 -4.18 14.98
CA ASN A 138 27.86 -5.43 15.41
C ASN A 138 26.48 -5.17 16.05
N PRO A 139 25.48 -6.03 15.78
CA PRO A 139 24.18 -5.95 16.44
C PRO A 139 24.28 -6.34 17.92
N GLY A 140 23.46 -5.71 18.75
CA GLY A 140 23.33 -6.02 20.17
C GLY A 140 22.24 -7.05 20.45
N PHE A 141 22.40 -7.76 21.58
CA PHE A 141 21.45 -8.77 22.07
C PHE A 141 21.11 -8.50 23.54
N ARG A 142 19.92 -8.96 23.93
CA ARG A 142 19.47 -8.98 25.34
C ARG A 142 19.54 -10.40 25.85
N GLU A 143 19.85 -10.56 27.11
CA GLU A 143 19.64 -11.85 27.78
C GLU A 143 18.16 -11.98 28.15
N LEU A 144 17.50 -12.98 27.59
CA LEU A 144 16.12 -13.34 27.92
C LEU A 144 16.05 -14.83 28.23
N TYR A 145 15.16 -15.19 29.15
CA TYR A 145 14.85 -16.62 29.34
C TYR A 145 14.20 -17.18 28.08
N PRO A 146 14.67 -18.31 27.54
CA PRO A 146 14.09 -18.93 26.36
C PRO A 146 12.63 -19.29 26.55
N VAL A 147 11.80 -18.90 25.58
CA VAL A 147 10.38 -19.30 25.53
C VAL A 147 10.28 -20.64 24.81
N ARG A 148 9.42 -21.53 25.30
CA ARG A 148 9.18 -22.84 24.72
C ARG A 148 7.92 -22.82 23.86
N PHE A 149 8.03 -23.45 22.69
CA PHE A 149 6.95 -23.56 21.70
C PHE A 149 6.78 -25.02 21.28
N PRO A 150 5.91 -25.79 21.98
CA PRO A 150 5.74 -27.22 21.70
C PRO A 150 5.30 -27.56 20.26
N TRP A 151 4.71 -26.59 19.55
CA TRP A 151 4.26 -26.72 18.16
C TRP A 151 5.31 -26.34 17.11
N LEU A 152 6.45 -25.82 17.53
CA LEU A 152 7.59 -25.51 16.65
C LEU A 152 8.65 -26.60 16.76
N ASN A 153 9.39 -26.81 15.67
CA ASN A 153 10.61 -27.60 15.77
C ASN A 153 11.72 -26.82 16.49
N SER A 154 12.80 -27.50 16.87
CA SER A 154 13.90 -26.90 17.65
C SER A 154 14.59 -25.73 16.94
N THR A 155 14.70 -25.78 15.62
CA THR A 155 15.30 -24.72 14.82
C THR A 155 14.40 -23.49 14.77
N GLN A 156 13.10 -23.68 14.57
CA GLN A 156 12.10 -22.61 14.58
C GLN A 156 12.01 -21.97 15.97
N GLU A 157 11.96 -22.77 17.04
CA GLU A 157 11.98 -22.27 18.42
C GLU A 157 13.22 -21.43 18.70
N THR A 158 14.40 -21.90 18.25
CA THR A 158 15.65 -21.15 18.38
C THR A 158 15.60 -19.83 17.61
N ALA A 159 15.05 -19.84 16.40
CA ALA A 159 14.89 -18.63 15.57
C ALA A 159 13.98 -17.59 16.25
N VAL A 160 12.82 -17.99 16.79
CA VAL A 160 11.93 -17.10 17.52
C VAL A 160 12.64 -16.49 18.74
N ASN A 161 13.32 -17.32 19.54
CA ASN A 161 14.05 -16.82 20.71
C ASN A 161 15.16 -15.83 20.34
N LYS A 162 15.90 -16.06 19.24
CA LYS A 162 16.89 -15.11 18.74
C LYS A 162 16.27 -13.79 18.31
N VAL A 163 15.12 -13.83 17.63
CA VAL A 163 14.37 -12.61 17.29
C VAL A 163 13.99 -11.83 18.55
N LEU A 164 13.51 -12.51 19.59
CA LEU A 164 13.15 -11.86 20.85
C LEU A 164 14.35 -11.23 21.57
N CYS A 165 15.51 -11.86 21.49
CA CYS A 165 16.75 -11.40 22.13
C CYS A 165 17.41 -10.24 21.40
N THR A 166 17.17 -10.05 20.10
CA THR A 166 17.87 -9.01 19.34
C THR A 166 17.44 -7.61 19.75
N ARG A 167 18.40 -6.69 19.84
CA ARG A 167 18.14 -5.25 20.10
C ARG A 167 17.99 -4.45 18.82
N ASP A 168 18.67 -4.87 17.78
CA ASP A 168 18.87 -4.08 16.57
C ASP A 168 18.35 -4.79 15.33
N VAL A 169 19.05 -5.82 14.87
CA VAL A 169 18.76 -6.54 13.65
C VAL A 169 18.87 -8.04 13.87
N ALA A 170 17.89 -8.80 13.37
CA ALA A 170 17.99 -10.25 13.24
C ALA A 170 17.55 -10.69 11.83
N ILE A 171 18.15 -11.78 11.35
CA ILE A 171 17.84 -12.40 10.07
C ILE A 171 17.30 -13.80 10.32
N VAL A 172 16.10 -14.07 9.84
CA VAL A 172 15.46 -15.39 9.83
C VAL A 172 15.62 -15.96 8.42
N HIS A 173 16.68 -16.75 8.23
CA HIS A 173 16.96 -17.39 6.95
C HIS A 173 16.35 -18.80 6.90
N GLY A 174 15.73 -19.15 5.79
CA GLY A 174 15.24 -20.50 5.54
C GLY A 174 14.75 -20.69 4.11
N PRO A 175 15.07 -21.84 3.48
CA PRO A 175 14.56 -22.22 2.17
C PRO A 175 13.03 -22.30 2.11
N PRO A 176 12.44 -22.42 0.91
CA PRO A 176 11.00 -22.68 0.75
C PRO A 176 10.57 -23.94 1.52
N GLY A 177 9.39 -23.92 2.11
CA GLY A 177 8.84 -25.07 2.83
C GLY A 177 9.37 -25.32 4.24
N THR A 178 10.31 -24.52 4.75
CA THR A 178 10.86 -24.66 6.11
C THR A 178 9.99 -24.07 7.22
N GLY A 179 8.85 -23.46 6.84
CA GLY A 179 7.96 -22.82 7.80
C GLY A 179 8.42 -21.43 8.25
N LYS A 180 9.19 -20.70 7.41
CA LYS A 180 9.61 -19.31 7.68
C LYS A 180 8.46 -18.42 8.15
N THR A 181 7.36 -18.39 7.38
CA THR A 181 6.18 -17.57 7.71
C THR A 181 5.56 -17.97 9.04
N THR A 182 5.46 -19.26 9.33
CA THR A 182 4.98 -19.77 10.63
C THR A 182 5.89 -19.29 11.77
N THR A 183 7.20 -19.39 11.59
CA THR A 183 8.20 -18.90 12.56
C THR A 183 8.09 -17.40 12.76
N LEU A 184 7.93 -16.65 11.66
CA LEU A 184 7.80 -15.19 11.71
C LEU A 184 6.51 -14.76 12.40
N VAL A 185 5.40 -15.41 12.11
CA VAL A 185 4.09 -15.16 12.77
C VAL A 185 4.21 -15.40 14.28
N GLU A 186 4.88 -16.46 14.70
CA GLU A 186 5.14 -16.75 16.12
C GLU A 186 6.02 -15.67 16.76
N ALA A 187 7.09 -15.26 16.07
CA ALA A 187 7.96 -14.19 16.54
C ALA A 187 7.22 -12.85 16.68
N ILE A 188 6.32 -12.52 15.75
CA ILE A 188 5.46 -11.34 15.83
C ILE A 188 4.50 -11.44 17.02
N TYR A 189 3.83 -12.58 17.17
CA TYR A 189 2.89 -12.82 18.26
C TYR A 189 3.56 -12.66 19.63
N GLU A 190 4.73 -13.26 19.83
CA GLU A 190 5.52 -13.14 21.07
C GLU A 190 6.08 -11.70 21.27
N THR A 191 6.46 -11.02 20.21
CA THR A 191 6.89 -9.62 20.29
C THR A 191 5.75 -8.73 20.81
N LEU A 192 4.51 -8.99 20.40
CA LEU A 192 3.32 -8.24 20.84
C LEU A 192 2.97 -8.45 22.32
N HIS A 193 3.52 -9.45 23.00
CA HIS A 193 3.46 -9.54 24.46
C HIS A 193 4.37 -8.52 25.17
N ARG A 194 5.33 -7.93 24.46
CA ARG A 194 6.35 -7.01 24.99
C ARG A 194 6.24 -5.61 24.41
N GLU A 195 5.61 -5.47 23.26
CA GLU A 195 5.49 -4.22 22.52
C GLU A 195 4.02 -3.97 22.16
N PRO A 196 3.56 -2.71 22.17
CA PRO A 196 2.16 -2.39 21.92
C PRO A 196 1.76 -2.63 20.47
N GLN A 197 2.66 -2.40 19.51
CA GLN A 197 2.38 -2.43 18.10
C GLN A 197 3.66 -2.70 17.28
N VAL A 198 3.54 -3.43 16.19
CA VAL A 198 4.63 -3.68 15.24
C VAL A 198 4.23 -3.29 13.82
N LEU A 199 5.22 -2.99 12.98
CA LEU A 199 5.05 -2.83 11.54
C LEU A 199 5.48 -4.11 10.84
N VAL A 200 4.65 -4.62 9.94
CA VAL A 200 4.93 -5.80 9.12
C VAL A 200 4.87 -5.41 7.65
N CYS A 201 5.94 -5.64 6.93
CA CYS A 201 6.05 -5.30 5.52
C CYS A 201 6.53 -6.48 4.67
N ALA A 202 6.19 -6.42 3.39
CA ALA A 202 6.80 -7.24 2.35
C ALA A 202 6.83 -6.47 1.03
N GLN A 203 7.56 -6.99 0.03
CA GLN A 203 7.63 -6.36 -1.28
C GLN A 203 6.29 -6.39 -2.01
N SER A 204 5.59 -7.52 -2.01
CA SER A 204 4.34 -7.72 -2.74
C SER A 204 3.10 -7.66 -1.85
N ASN A 205 1.96 -7.24 -2.41
CA ASN A 205 0.67 -7.30 -1.71
C ASN A 205 0.30 -8.73 -1.30
N THR A 206 0.58 -9.71 -2.16
CA THR A 206 0.31 -11.13 -1.88
C THR A 206 1.04 -11.62 -0.63
N ALA A 207 2.32 -11.27 -0.48
CA ALA A 207 3.09 -11.65 0.71
C ALA A 207 2.57 -10.95 1.97
N VAL A 208 2.24 -9.66 1.89
CA VAL A 208 1.65 -8.92 3.02
C VAL A 208 0.31 -9.54 3.43
N ASP A 209 -0.55 -9.85 2.47
CA ASP A 209 -1.86 -10.42 2.75
C ASP A 209 -1.72 -11.82 3.37
N TRP A 210 -0.81 -12.65 2.87
CA TRP A 210 -0.55 -13.99 3.39
C TRP A 210 -0.12 -13.98 4.86
N ILE A 211 0.86 -13.16 5.23
CA ILE A 211 1.31 -13.07 6.62
C ILE A 211 0.22 -12.45 7.51
N SER A 212 -0.51 -11.47 6.99
CA SER A 212 -1.62 -10.82 7.71
C SER A 212 -2.75 -11.79 8.00
N GLU A 213 -3.13 -12.66 7.07
CA GLU A 213 -4.12 -13.71 7.28
C GLU A 213 -3.72 -14.64 8.43
N LYS A 214 -2.46 -15.07 8.45
CA LYS A 214 -1.95 -15.92 9.54
C LYS A 214 -1.99 -15.24 10.90
N LEU A 215 -1.73 -13.95 10.96
CA LEU A 215 -1.84 -13.16 12.19
C LEU A 215 -3.30 -13.00 12.62
N VAL A 216 -4.21 -12.72 11.70
CA VAL A 216 -5.66 -12.65 11.97
C VAL A 216 -6.18 -13.99 12.47
N ASP A 217 -5.78 -15.12 11.87
CA ASP A 217 -6.15 -16.46 12.31
C ASP A 217 -5.67 -16.76 13.76
N ARG A 218 -4.59 -16.10 14.20
CA ARG A 218 -4.10 -16.13 15.59
C ARG A 218 -4.81 -15.14 16.52
N GLY A 219 -5.81 -14.41 16.02
CA GLY A 219 -6.56 -13.41 16.79
C GLY A 219 -5.82 -12.07 16.98
N VAL A 220 -4.79 -11.80 16.21
CA VAL A 220 -4.05 -10.53 16.27
C VAL A 220 -4.82 -9.45 15.50
N PRO A 221 -5.13 -8.29 16.12
CA PRO A 221 -5.74 -7.17 15.42
C PRO A 221 -4.78 -6.56 14.39
N VAL A 222 -5.08 -6.72 13.11
CA VAL A 222 -4.30 -6.21 11.98
C VAL A 222 -5.02 -5.05 11.32
N LEU A 223 -4.30 -3.97 11.03
CA LEU A 223 -4.74 -2.89 10.15
C LEU A 223 -3.88 -2.90 8.88
N ARG A 224 -4.52 -3.17 7.74
CA ARG A 224 -3.88 -3.26 6.44
C ARG A 224 -3.88 -1.90 5.76
N ILE A 225 -2.70 -1.35 5.52
CA ILE A 225 -2.51 -0.07 4.80
C ILE A 225 -2.12 -0.38 3.35
N GLY A 226 -2.82 0.23 2.41
CA GLY A 226 -2.56 0.09 0.98
C GLY A 226 -3.84 0.23 0.16
N ASN A 227 -3.72 0.16 -1.15
CA ASN A 227 -4.88 0.29 -2.04
C ASN A 227 -5.79 -0.95 -1.91
N PRO A 228 -7.07 -0.80 -1.48
CA PRO A 228 -7.99 -1.92 -1.30
C PRO A 228 -8.20 -2.77 -2.56
N THR A 229 -8.01 -2.20 -3.76
CA THR A 229 -8.16 -2.93 -5.04
C THR A 229 -7.05 -3.96 -5.27
N ARG A 230 -5.98 -3.91 -4.48
CA ARG A 230 -4.82 -4.81 -4.56
C ARG A 230 -4.72 -5.76 -3.38
N VAL A 231 -5.69 -5.73 -2.51
CA VAL A 231 -5.78 -6.59 -1.32
C VAL A 231 -6.71 -7.76 -1.64
N ASN A 232 -6.38 -8.95 -1.18
CA ASN A 232 -7.23 -10.12 -1.39
C ASN A 232 -8.55 -10.02 -0.60
N ASP A 233 -9.55 -10.80 -1.00
CA ASP A 233 -10.90 -10.73 -0.43
C ASP A 233 -10.93 -10.99 1.08
N LYS A 234 -10.09 -11.89 1.58
CA LYS A 234 -10.01 -12.23 3.01
C LYS A 234 -9.53 -11.05 3.85
N MET A 235 -8.57 -10.30 3.33
CA MET A 235 -7.98 -9.15 4.04
C MET A 235 -8.71 -7.83 3.78
N LEU A 236 -9.65 -7.79 2.84
CA LEU A 236 -10.34 -6.56 2.44
C LEU A 236 -11.03 -5.86 3.61
N SER A 237 -11.68 -6.61 4.51
CA SER A 237 -12.35 -6.06 5.70
C SER A 237 -11.37 -5.50 6.76
N PHE A 238 -10.09 -5.82 6.66
CA PHE A 238 -9.03 -5.35 7.56
C PHE A 238 -8.28 -4.13 6.99
N THR A 239 -8.64 -3.67 5.79
CA THR A 239 -8.08 -2.45 5.21
C THR A 239 -8.52 -1.22 5.99
N TYR A 240 -7.64 -0.22 6.01
CA TYR A 240 -7.93 1.06 6.65
C TYR A 240 -9.24 1.66 6.15
N GLU A 241 -9.47 1.65 4.83
CA GLU A 241 -10.67 2.23 4.20
C GLU A 241 -11.94 1.55 4.69
N ARG A 242 -11.98 0.22 4.71
CA ARG A 242 -13.14 -0.54 5.17
C ARG A 242 -13.37 -0.39 6.68
N ARG A 243 -12.31 -0.38 7.47
CA ARG A 243 -12.39 -0.13 8.91
C ARG A 243 -12.85 1.29 9.21
N PHE A 244 -12.39 2.28 8.45
CA PHE A 244 -12.82 3.68 8.56
C PHE A 244 -14.31 3.82 8.27
N GLU A 245 -14.80 3.24 7.17
CA GLU A 245 -16.21 3.24 6.78
C GLU A 245 -17.12 2.48 7.75
N SER A 246 -16.60 1.45 8.41
CA SER A 246 -17.33 0.63 9.38
C SER A 246 -17.33 1.22 10.80
N HIS A 247 -16.60 2.30 11.03
CA HIS A 247 -16.51 2.92 12.36
C HIS A 247 -17.84 3.54 12.79
N PRO A 248 -18.26 3.42 14.08
CA PRO A 248 -19.53 3.96 14.56
C PRO A 248 -19.74 5.45 14.34
N ALA A 249 -18.67 6.25 14.30
CA ALA A 249 -18.72 7.68 14.02
C ALA A 249 -18.79 8.03 12.52
N TYR A 250 -18.59 7.06 11.62
CA TYR A 250 -18.56 7.32 10.18
C TYR A 250 -19.89 7.84 9.61
N PRO A 251 -21.08 7.34 10.00
CA PRO A 251 -22.36 7.89 9.50
C PRO A 251 -22.52 9.39 9.78
N GLU A 252 -22.11 9.86 10.96
CA GLU A 252 -22.10 11.30 11.29
C GLU A 252 -21.16 12.06 10.37
N LEU A 253 -19.93 11.58 10.21
CA LEU A 253 -18.93 12.18 9.32
C LEU A 253 -19.43 12.24 7.87
N TRP A 254 -20.06 11.16 7.38
CA TRP A 254 -20.63 11.11 6.04
C TRP A 254 -21.74 12.15 5.85
N GLY A 255 -22.64 12.28 6.84
CA GLY A 255 -23.70 13.30 6.84
C GLY A 255 -23.13 14.73 6.80
N ILE A 256 -22.09 15.00 7.59
CA ILE A 256 -21.40 16.29 7.60
C ILE A 256 -20.73 16.56 6.25
N ARG A 257 -20.01 15.61 5.68
CA ARG A 257 -19.37 15.75 4.36
C ARG A 257 -20.42 16.02 3.26
N LYS A 258 -21.59 15.39 3.33
CA LYS A 258 -22.73 15.68 2.44
C LYS A 258 -23.20 17.11 2.61
N SER A 259 -23.40 17.57 3.85
CA SER A 259 -23.82 18.96 4.16
C SER A 259 -22.80 19.99 3.69
N ILE A 260 -21.50 19.70 3.79
CA ILE A 260 -20.43 20.55 3.26
C ILE A 260 -20.57 20.71 1.74
N ARG A 261 -20.78 19.61 1.01
CA ARG A 261 -20.96 19.65 -0.46
C ARG A 261 -22.20 20.45 -0.85
N GLU A 262 -23.33 20.22 -0.19
CA GLU A 262 -24.58 20.93 -0.45
C GLU A 262 -24.44 22.42 -0.15
N THR A 263 -23.85 22.79 0.99
CA THR A 263 -23.61 24.20 1.35
C THR A 263 -22.66 24.86 0.36
N GLY A 264 -21.60 24.17 -0.07
CA GLY A 264 -20.68 24.66 -1.10
C GLY A 264 -21.37 24.92 -2.45
N SER A 265 -22.29 24.05 -2.85
CA SER A 265 -23.09 24.24 -4.08
C SER A 265 -24.02 25.44 -3.97
N ARG A 266 -24.65 25.64 -2.81
CA ARG A 266 -25.53 26.81 -2.55
C ARG A 266 -24.77 28.14 -2.51
N MET A 267 -23.55 28.13 -1.91
CA MET A 267 -22.68 29.31 -1.87
C MET A 267 -22.34 29.85 -3.27
N ARG A 268 -22.20 28.97 -4.26
CA ARG A 268 -21.89 29.37 -5.65
C ARG A 268 -23.07 30.15 -6.30
N LYS A 269 -24.31 29.93 -5.83
CA LYS A 269 -25.53 30.49 -6.40
C LYS A 269 -26.12 31.62 -5.56
N GLY A 270 -25.67 31.84 -4.31
CA GLY A 270 -26.27 32.78 -3.35
C GLY A 270 -25.75 34.22 -3.47
N SER A 271 -26.52 35.16 -2.88
CA SER A 271 -26.17 36.57 -2.74
C SER A 271 -24.99 36.78 -1.75
N TYR A 272 -24.44 37.99 -1.70
CA TYR A 272 -23.28 38.30 -0.84
C TYR A 272 -23.58 38.12 0.65
N SER A 273 -24.72 38.56 1.13
CA SER A 273 -25.15 38.46 2.55
C SER A 273 -25.38 36.98 2.98
N GLU A 274 -25.97 36.17 2.10
CA GLU A 274 -26.19 34.76 2.35
C GLU A 274 -24.88 33.98 2.42
N ARG A 275 -23.87 34.39 1.65
CA ARG A 275 -22.53 33.75 1.64
C ARG A 275 -21.81 33.88 2.96
N GLU A 276 -21.97 34.96 3.70
CA GLU A 276 -21.29 35.16 5.00
C GLU A 276 -21.82 34.19 6.06
N GLY A 277 -23.13 34.04 6.19
CA GLY A 277 -23.73 33.03 7.07
C GLY A 277 -23.37 31.62 6.69
N MET A 278 -23.30 31.32 5.39
CA MET A 278 -22.86 29.99 4.89
C MET A 278 -21.40 29.72 5.16
N ARG A 279 -20.51 30.72 5.14
CA ARG A 279 -19.08 30.57 5.47
C ARG A 279 -18.90 30.14 6.91
N SER A 280 -19.58 30.79 7.85
CA SER A 280 -19.51 30.42 9.28
C SER A 280 -20.03 28.99 9.53
N ARG A 281 -21.15 28.65 8.87
CA ARG A 281 -21.65 27.24 8.94
C ARG A 281 -20.67 26.25 8.34
N MET A 282 -20.08 26.57 7.20
CA MET A 282 -19.09 25.72 6.52
C MET A 282 -17.85 25.47 7.39
N SER A 283 -17.36 26.52 8.09
CA SER A 283 -16.23 26.39 9.02
C SER A 283 -16.56 25.38 10.12
N ARG A 284 -17.68 25.57 10.82
CA ARG A 284 -18.11 24.64 11.88
C ARG A 284 -18.27 23.20 11.40
N LEU A 285 -18.82 23.00 10.20
CA LEU A 285 -18.96 21.66 9.62
C LEU A 285 -17.58 21.02 9.33
N ARG A 286 -16.64 21.82 8.82
CA ARG A 286 -15.26 21.34 8.56
C ARG A 286 -14.53 21.00 9.85
N ASP A 287 -14.66 21.85 10.88
CA ASP A 287 -14.05 21.61 12.19
C ASP A 287 -14.58 20.28 12.78
N ARG A 288 -15.89 20.08 12.76
CA ARG A 288 -16.51 18.84 13.25
C ARG A 288 -16.11 17.62 12.41
N ALA A 289 -16.03 17.75 11.09
CA ALA A 289 -15.53 16.67 10.22
C ALA A 289 -14.09 16.28 10.57
N THR A 290 -13.23 17.28 10.81
CA THR A 290 -11.84 17.06 11.20
C THR A 290 -11.74 16.35 12.56
N GLU A 291 -12.53 16.77 13.55
CA GLU A 291 -12.59 16.09 14.85
C GLU A 291 -12.97 14.61 14.72
N LEU A 292 -14.01 14.31 13.94
CA LEU A 292 -14.46 12.94 13.69
C LEU A 292 -13.41 12.12 12.94
N GLU A 293 -12.75 12.70 11.95
CA GLU A 293 -11.67 12.03 11.23
C GLU A 293 -10.49 11.70 12.16
N ILE A 294 -10.11 12.62 13.04
CA ILE A 294 -9.07 12.40 14.04
C ILE A 294 -9.50 11.30 15.00
N GLN A 295 -10.73 11.33 15.50
CA GLN A 295 -11.26 10.30 16.39
C GLN A 295 -11.21 8.92 15.73
N ILE A 296 -11.77 8.78 14.54
CA ILE A 296 -11.78 7.49 13.82
C ILE A 296 -10.34 6.99 13.60
N ASN A 297 -9.44 7.85 13.15
CA ASN A 297 -8.04 7.49 12.93
C ASN A 297 -7.36 7.02 14.22
N THR A 298 -7.57 7.74 15.32
CA THR A 298 -7.01 7.37 16.62
C THR A 298 -7.51 6.00 17.06
N ASP A 299 -8.81 5.78 17.00
CA ASP A 299 -9.43 4.51 17.41
C ASP A 299 -8.93 3.33 16.56
N LEU A 300 -8.79 3.51 15.25
CA LEU A 300 -8.29 2.47 14.34
C LEU A 300 -6.84 2.11 14.62
N PHE A 301 -5.98 3.10 14.81
CA PHE A 301 -4.56 2.85 15.07
C PHE A 301 -4.29 2.35 16.48
N ASP A 302 -5.03 2.80 17.48
CA ASP A 302 -4.87 2.37 18.87
C ASP A 302 -5.39 0.94 19.08
N SER A 303 -6.41 0.51 18.34
CA SER A 303 -6.92 -0.85 18.39
C SER A 303 -6.08 -1.87 17.61
N ALA A 304 -5.30 -1.43 16.64
CA ALA A 304 -4.44 -2.31 15.86
C ALA A 304 -3.16 -2.68 16.64
N ARG A 305 -2.79 -3.97 16.58
CA ARG A 305 -1.53 -4.48 17.15
C ARG A 305 -0.46 -4.66 16.07
N VAL A 306 -0.89 -4.90 14.84
CA VAL A 306 -0.05 -4.99 13.65
C VAL A 306 -0.55 -4.00 12.61
N ILE A 307 0.36 -3.17 12.13
CA ILE A 307 0.18 -2.38 10.91
C ILE A 307 0.89 -3.14 9.78
N ALA A 308 0.13 -3.51 8.75
CA ALA A 308 0.65 -4.29 7.63
C ALA A 308 0.58 -3.51 6.33
N SER A 309 1.67 -3.45 5.59
CA SER A 309 1.75 -2.74 4.31
C SER A 309 2.82 -3.31 3.40
N THR A 310 2.79 -2.99 2.10
CA THR A 310 3.99 -3.15 1.27
C THR A 310 5.07 -2.16 1.73
N LEU A 311 6.33 -2.45 1.40
CA LEU A 311 7.46 -1.57 1.74
C LEU A 311 7.23 -0.13 1.26
N VAL A 312 6.81 0.04 0.02
CA VAL A 312 6.51 1.37 -0.53
C VAL A 312 5.31 2.02 0.16
N SER A 313 4.27 1.25 0.45
CA SER A 313 3.08 1.76 1.14
C SER A 313 3.34 2.13 2.61
N SER A 314 4.47 1.72 3.20
CA SER A 314 4.87 2.18 4.53
C SER A 314 5.15 3.69 4.57
N ASN A 315 5.35 4.34 3.41
CA ASN A 315 5.43 5.81 3.29
C ASN A 315 4.05 6.49 3.18
N HIS A 316 2.95 5.76 3.33
CA HIS A 316 1.62 6.35 3.25
C HIS A 316 1.43 7.45 4.30
N ARG A 317 0.71 8.52 3.93
CA ARG A 317 0.46 9.70 4.79
C ARG A 317 -0.10 9.35 6.19
N LEU A 318 -0.88 8.28 6.28
CA LEU A 318 -1.42 7.79 7.56
C LEU A 318 -0.34 7.34 8.55
N LEU A 319 0.84 6.99 8.07
CA LEU A 319 1.98 6.56 8.86
C LEU A 319 3.01 7.67 9.08
N ASN A 320 2.75 8.90 8.60
CA ASN A 320 3.63 10.03 8.80
C ASN A 320 3.77 10.35 10.30
N GLY A 321 5.01 10.53 10.75
CA GLY A 321 5.33 10.80 12.14
C GLY A 321 5.18 9.61 13.09
N ARG A 322 4.72 8.45 12.63
CA ARG A 322 4.65 7.24 13.43
C ARG A 322 5.98 6.50 13.42
N ARG A 323 6.35 5.99 14.58
CA ARG A 323 7.51 5.10 14.76
C ARG A 323 7.03 3.79 15.38
N PHE A 324 7.70 2.72 15.01
CA PHE A 324 7.40 1.37 15.49
C PHE A 324 8.62 0.81 16.24
N PRO A 325 8.42 0.22 17.43
CA PRO A 325 9.53 -0.43 18.12
C PRO A 325 10.21 -1.49 17.26
N THR A 326 9.43 -2.27 16.51
CA THR A 326 9.95 -3.34 15.66
C THR A 326 9.25 -3.36 14.29
N LEU A 327 10.06 -3.54 13.25
CA LEU A 327 9.66 -3.82 11.88
C LEU A 327 10.02 -5.26 11.54
N PHE A 328 9.07 -5.98 10.97
CA PHE A 328 9.29 -7.29 10.35
C PHE A 328 9.15 -7.15 8.82
N ILE A 329 10.12 -7.61 8.08
CA ILE A 329 10.06 -7.67 6.61
C ILE A 329 10.08 -9.14 6.20
N ASP A 330 8.96 -9.62 5.63
CA ASP A 330 8.87 -10.95 5.04
C ASP A 330 9.31 -10.92 3.58
N GLU A 331 9.86 -12.02 3.10
CA GLU A 331 10.46 -12.17 1.77
C GLU A 331 11.47 -11.05 1.44
N ALA A 332 12.28 -10.69 2.43
CA ALA A 332 13.24 -9.57 2.33
C ALA A 332 14.26 -9.74 1.20
N ALA A 333 14.62 -10.99 0.86
CA ALA A 333 15.56 -11.27 -0.23
C ALA A 333 15.01 -10.97 -1.63
N GLN A 334 13.68 -10.86 -1.77
CA GLN A 334 13.01 -10.48 -3.02
C GLN A 334 12.70 -8.97 -3.09
N ALA A 335 13.10 -8.23 -2.06
CA ALA A 335 12.85 -6.79 -1.98
C ALA A 335 14.06 -6.00 -2.46
N LEU A 336 13.79 -4.90 -3.18
CA LEU A 336 14.82 -3.91 -3.46
C LEU A 336 15.31 -3.28 -2.14
N GLU A 337 16.62 -3.20 -1.96
CA GLU A 337 17.22 -2.58 -0.77
C GLU A 337 16.66 -1.18 -0.53
N ALA A 338 16.56 -0.36 -1.58
CA ALA A 338 16.00 0.98 -1.50
C ALA A 338 14.56 1.00 -0.95
N ALA A 339 13.74 0.00 -1.28
CA ALA A 339 12.39 -0.13 -0.74
C ALA A 339 12.40 -0.50 0.75
N CYS A 340 13.32 -1.37 1.18
CA CYS A 340 13.48 -1.71 2.60
C CYS A 340 13.77 -0.48 3.47
N TRP A 341 14.61 0.43 3.00
CA TRP A 341 14.93 1.65 3.72
C TRP A 341 13.72 2.57 3.96
N ILE A 342 12.68 2.51 3.12
CA ILE A 342 11.44 3.25 3.34
C ILE A 342 10.82 2.86 4.70
N ALA A 343 10.72 1.56 4.97
CA ALA A 343 10.14 1.04 6.21
C ALA A 343 11.13 1.15 7.39
N ILE A 344 12.40 0.88 7.17
CA ILE A 344 13.44 0.89 8.22
C ILE A 344 13.55 2.27 8.88
N ARG A 345 13.35 3.35 8.15
CA ARG A 345 13.31 4.73 8.71
C ARG A 345 12.30 4.91 9.84
N LYS A 346 11.27 4.05 9.90
CA LYS A 346 10.18 4.14 10.89
C LYS A 346 10.34 3.22 12.09
N ALA A 347 11.43 2.46 12.17
CA ALA A 347 11.61 1.43 13.17
C ALA A 347 12.87 1.63 14.02
N ASP A 348 12.82 1.07 15.25
CA ASP A 348 13.96 1.03 16.15
C ASP A 348 14.69 -0.31 16.11
N ARG A 349 14.00 -1.37 15.70
CA ARG A 349 14.49 -2.73 15.55
C ARG A 349 13.96 -3.35 14.26
N VAL A 350 14.78 -4.13 13.56
CA VAL A 350 14.46 -4.70 12.24
C VAL A 350 14.68 -6.20 12.22
N ILE A 351 13.66 -6.94 11.83
CA ILE A 351 13.71 -8.38 11.63
C ILE A 351 13.49 -8.67 10.14
N LEU A 352 14.47 -9.27 9.50
CA LEU A 352 14.41 -9.64 8.10
C LEU A 352 14.19 -11.15 7.98
N ALA A 353 13.17 -11.57 7.23
CA ALA A 353 12.94 -12.98 6.92
C ALA A 353 13.02 -13.19 5.41
N GLY A 354 13.72 -14.22 4.96
CA GLY A 354 13.87 -14.50 3.55
C GLY A 354 14.82 -15.63 3.23
N ASP A 355 15.05 -15.82 1.95
CA ASP A 355 16.00 -16.77 1.42
C ASP A 355 16.76 -16.14 0.25
N HIS A 356 18.03 -15.81 0.49
CA HIS A 356 18.90 -15.17 -0.50
C HIS A 356 19.32 -16.11 -1.65
N CYS A 357 19.00 -17.39 -1.56
CA CYS A 357 19.24 -18.36 -2.63
C CYS A 357 18.08 -18.44 -3.63
N GLN A 358 16.99 -17.71 -3.40
CA GLN A 358 15.90 -17.55 -4.38
C GLN A 358 16.23 -16.44 -5.40
N LEU A 359 15.36 -16.33 -6.44
CA LEU A 359 15.52 -15.31 -7.46
C LEU A 359 15.57 -13.91 -6.83
N PRO A 360 16.48 -13.06 -7.29
CA PRO A 360 16.55 -11.66 -6.83
C PRO A 360 15.33 -10.86 -7.29
N PRO A 361 15.15 -9.64 -6.76
CA PRO A 361 14.09 -8.72 -7.13
C PRO A 361 14.05 -8.37 -8.63
#